data_8bc3dad5fe5c841871aacf979099845b
#
_entry.id   8bc3dad5fe5c841871aacf979099845b
#
_cell.length_a   1.000
_cell.length_b   1.000
_cell.length_c   1.000
_cell.angle_alpha   90.00
_cell.angle_beta   90.00
_cell.angle_gamma   90.00
#
_symmetry.space_group_name_H-M   'P 1'
#
loop_
_entity.id
_entity.type
_entity.pdbx_description
1 polymer ?
#
loop_
_entity_poly.entity_id
_entity_poly.type
_entity_poly.pdbx_seq_one_letter_code
_entity_poly.pdbx_strand_id
1 'polypeptide(L)'
;MRLITGAARVTPLLLALGLGACQNFLDVNTNPNAPEAATVDIRLPGLQVAFLHSTYYGATALWGSEWTQQWAFNANRRSYAQVQNYELFDTDASSSWDYAFSRPGYASFSMARDAVGESDTYYKGIAKLFNAWTFQVITDLWGPAPYADAFNPSIREPKYVSQQTIYNGIFANLDSAVTLLSSTSALARKPSTNDLLYAGDVTKWNKLAHMLQARAHLRLAYAQGEDKVSRANKALAALAGGFASNADDADFIYLGGVGARNPNYTFVELRTQFVASQYFISMLQDRNDPRLPIYFTAVQYDSIKGSGTTRVTFPAKPNTFVGHVAGSDQFQTDSTVSTIGPYFSNENATLNIASFSDQKFTEAEARLIATGAAAADVPYRDAIRAHMTKLGVATAAINTYIAARPSLAVVANPLKEIIVEKYAANFLKTEPWNDWRRTGFPVVPLVPQAVINTLPQRIRAPNSELSANGVQAAASGFPLGQEGMKVRLWWAGGDNK
;
A
#
# COMPACT_ATOMS: atom_id res chain seq x y z
N MET A 1 -50.77 -34.14 -71.28
CA MET A 1 -51.32 -35.13 -70.33
C MET A 1 -50.16 -35.84 -69.66
N ARG A 2 -50.06 -35.84 -68.31
CA ARG A 2 -49.10 -36.50 -67.42
C ARG A 2 -47.65 -36.04 -67.56
N LEU A 3 -47.21 -35.27 -66.55
CA LEU A 3 -45.97 -35.47 -65.76
C LEU A 3 -45.75 -34.27 -64.86
N ILE A 4 -46.31 -34.27 -63.65
CA ILE A 4 -45.82 -33.49 -62.51
C ILE A 4 -46.27 -34.24 -61.25
N THR A 5 -45.52 -35.20 -60.80
CA THR A 5 -45.62 -35.83 -59.45
C THR A 5 -44.28 -36.42 -59.04
N GLY A 6 -43.26 -35.57 -58.74
CA GLY A 6 -41.95 -36.09 -58.29
C GLY A 6 -41.17 -35.15 -57.43
N ALA A 7 -41.55 -33.88 -57.33
CA ALA A 7 -40.72 -32.86 -56.63
C ALA A 7 -41.10 -32.58 -55.18
N ALA A 8 -42.18 -33.13 -54.62
CA ALA A 8 -42.73 -32.72 -53.32
C ALA A 8 -42.25 -33.55 -52.11
N ARG A 9 -41.38 -34.58 -52.30
CA ARG A 9 -40.93 -35.46 -51.18
C ARG A 9 -39.48 -35.35 -50.80
N VAL A 10 -38.66 -34.56 -51.48
CA VAL A 10 -37.23 -34.36 -51.16
C VAL A 10 -36.98 -33.08 -50.34
N THR A 11 -37.87 -32.11 -50.44
CA THR A 11 -37.71 -30.81 -49.76
C THR A 11 -37.73 -30.84 -48.20
N PRO A 12 -38.57 -31.66 -47.53
CA PRO A 12 -38.54 -31.72 -46.07
C PRO A 12 -37.31 -32.42 -45.50
N LEU A 13 -36.64 -33.31 -46.24
CA LEU A 13 -35.47 -34.05 -45.78
C LEU A 13 -34.20 -33.19 -45.84
N LEU A 14 -34.10 -32.22 -46.75
CA LEU A 14 -32.99 -31.26 -46.81
C LEU A 14 -33.11 -30.15 -45.78
N LEU A 15 -34.33 -29.80 -45.36
CA LEU A 15 -34.56 -28.81 -44.29
C LEU A 15 -34.25 -29.40 -42.88
N ALA A 16 -34.43 -30.71 -42.69
CA ALA A 16 -34.11 -31.41 -41.44
C ALA A 16 -32.60 -31.61 -41.21
N LEU A 17 -31.80 -31.71 -42.29
CA LEU A 17 -30.34 -31.82 -42.22
C LEU A 17 -29.64 -30.47 -41.96
N GLY A 18 -30.31 -29.33 -42.24
CA GLY A 18 -29.77 -28.00 -41.98
C GLY A 18 -29.90 -27.51 -40.51
N LEU A 19 -30.78 -28.13 -39.73
CA LEU A 19 -31.00 -27.74 -38.31
C LEU A 19 -30.05 -28.43 -37.31
N GLY A 20 -29.34 -29.46 -37.73
CA GLY A 20 -28.36 -30.16 -36.87
C GLY A 20 -26.93 -29.62 -36.91
N ALA A 21 -26.64 -28.72 -37.87
CA ALA A 21 -25.26 -28.22 -38.05
C ALA A 21 -24.87 -26.99 -37.24
N CYS A 22 -25.82 -26.37 -36.51
CA CYS A 22 -25.56 -25.10 -35.81
C CYS A 22 -25.42 -25.21 -34.29
N GLN A 23 -25.49 -26.40 -33.69
CA GLN A 23 -25.36 -26.47 -32.22
C GLN A 23 -23.94 -26.26 -31.73
N ASN A 24 -22.90 -26.50 -32.53
CA ASN A 24 -21.51 -26.27 -32.15
C ASN A 24 -20.95 -24.91 -32.65
N PHE A 25 -21.71 -24.17 -33.48
CA PHE A 25 -21.25 -22.88 -34.01
C PHE A 25 -21.58 -21.69 -33.08
N LEU A 26 -22.44 -21.89 -32.10
CA LEU A 26 -22.80 -20.83 -31.11
C LEU A 26 -21.99 -20.97 -29.82
N ASP A 27 -21.13 -21.96 -29.69
CA ASP A 27 -20.23 -22.07 -28.54
C ASP A 27 -18.92 -21.31 -28.79
N VAL A 28 -19.04 -20.08 -29.30
CA VAL A 28 -17.94 -19.14 -29.57
C VAL A 28 -17.44 -18.50 -28.26
N ASN A 29 -18.09 -18.77 -27.13
CA ASN A 29 -17.75 -18.20 -25.84
C ASN A 29 -16.63 -18.96 -25.09
N THR A 30 -16.27 -20.15 -25.53
CA THR A 30 -15.09 -20.86 -25.04
C THR A 30 -13.93 -20.58 -25.98
N ASN A 31 -13.06 -19.65 -25.60
CA ASN A 31 -11.82 -19.43 -26.33
C ASN A 31 -10.90 -20.67 -26.10
N PRO A 32 -10.67 -21.52 -27.11
CA PRO A 32 -9.88 -22.75 -26.92
C PRO A 32 -8.40 -22.47 -26.58
N ASN A 33 -7.96 -21.21 -26.71
CA ASN A 33 -6.63 -20.74 -26.35
C ASN A 33 -6.60 -20.00 -24.98
N ALA A 34 -7.74 -19.84 -24.32
CA ALA A 34 -7.78 -19.32 -22.97
C ALA A 34 -8.05 -20.50 -22.01
N PRO A 35 -7.20 -20.77 -21.03
CA PRO A 35 -7.47 -21.79 -20.03
C PRO A 35 -8.77 -21.44 -19.30
N GLU A 36 -9.72 -22.38 -19.23
CA GLU A 36 -11.02 -22.19 -18.56
C GLU A 36 -10.87 -21.85 -17.08
N ALA A 37 -9.75 -22.22 -16.48
CA ALA A 37 -9.33 -21.78 -15.13
C ALA A 37 -7.80 -21.77 -15.03
N ALA A 38 -7.22 -20.61 -14.74
CA ALA A 38 -5.81 -20.55 -14.39
C ALA A 38 -5.60 -21.15 -13.00
N THR A 39 -4.63 -22.05 -12.87
CA THR A 39 -4.25 -22.64 -11.59
C THR A 39 -3.74 -21.60 -10.61
N VAL A 40 -3.79 -21.87 -9.31
CA VAL A 40 -3.43 -20.90 -8.25
C VAL A 40 -1.96 -20.44 -8.35
N ASP A 41 -1.07 -21.28 -8.84
CA ASP A 41 0.35 -20.97 -9.05
C ASP A 41 0.56 -19.94 -10.16
N ILE A 42 -0.19 -20.03 -11.28
CA ILE A 42 -0.14 -19.04 -12.38
C ILE A 42 -0.71 -17.68 -11.92
N ARG A 43 -1.67 -17.68 -10.99
CA ARG A 43 -2.36 -16.48 -10.51
C ARG A 43 -1.56 -15.69 -9.46
N LEU A 44 -0.61 -16.32 -8.77
CA LEU A 44 0.16 -15.71 -7.67
C LEU A 44 0.89 -14.43 -8.10
N PRO A 45 1.72 -14.39 -9.16
CA PRO A 45 2.41 -13.17 -9.56
C PRO A 45 1.44 -12.04 -9.92
N GLY A 46 0.31 -12.36 -10.55
CA GLY A 46 -0.74 -11.39 -10.86
C GLY A 46 -1.38 -10.78 -9.62
N LEU A 47 -1.63 -11.57 -8.58
CA LEU A 47 -2.11 -11.09 -7.28
C LEU A 47 -1.08 -10.16 -6.61
N GLN A 48 0.19 -10.55 -6.58
CA GLN A 48 1.27 -9.75 -6.00
C GLN A 48 1.40 -8.39 -6.68
N VAL A 49 1.49 -8.36 -8.00
CA VAL A 49 1.57 -7.10 -8.78
C VAL A 49 0.32 -6.24 -8.60
N ALA A 50 -0.88 -6.82 -8.61
CA ALA A 50 -2.12 -6.11 -8.39
C ALA A 50 -2.17 -5.45 -7.00
N PHE A 51 -1.75 -6.18 -5.96
CA PHE A 51 -1.68 -5.65 -4.61
C PHE A 51 -0.67 -4.50 -4.49
N LEU A 52 0.52 -4.66 -5.05
CA LEU A 52 1.55 -3.62 -5.03
C LEU A 52 1.08 -2.35 -5.73
N HIS A 53 0.44 -2.49 -6.89
CA HIS A 53 -0.08 -1.37 -7.65
C HIS A 53 -1.18 -0.61 -6.90
N SER A 54 -2.10 -1.31 -6.24
CA SER A 54 -3.19 -0.66 -5.49
C SER A 54 -2.71 0.00 -4.20
N THR A 55 -1.71 -0.57 -3.52
CA THR A 55 -1.35 -0.23 -2.14
C THR A 55 -0.13 0.69 -2.05
N TYR A 56 0.88 0.47 -2.90
CA TYR A 56 2.17 1.15 -2.80
C TYR A 56 2.46 2.10 -3.95
N TYR A 57 1.72 2.03 -5.05
CA TYR A 57 1.87 2.91 -6.22
C TYR A 57 0.57 3.53 -6.68
N GLY A 58 -0.55 3.10 -6.15
CA GLY A 58 -1.82 3.75 -6.40
C GLY A 58 -1.78 5.18 -5.86
N ALA A 59 -2.65 6.01 -6.38
CA ALA A 59 -2.80 7.39 -5.95
C ALA A 59 -2.89 7.51 -4.42
N THR A 60 -3.53 6.56 -3.75
CA THR A 60 -3.71 6.55 -2.30
C THR A 60 -2.42 6.46 -1.49
N ALA A 61 -1.41 5.71 -1.98
CA ALA A 61 -0.11 5.63 -1.33
C ALA A 61 0.66 6.95 -1.46
N LEU A 62 0.61 7.54 -2.65
CA LEU A 62 1.21 8.83 -2.92
C LEU A 62 0.57 9.93 -2.07
N TRP A 63 -0.77 9.98 -1.98
CA TRP A 63 -1.48 10.99 -1.19
C TRP A 63 -1.10 10.94 0.29
N GLY A 64 -1.05 9.76 0.91
CA GLY A 64 -0.70 9.63 2.32
C GLY A 64 0.70 10.17 2.63
N SER A 65 1.69 9.88 1.79
CA SER A 65 3.06 10.37 1.95
C SER A 65 3.19 11.86 1.62
N GLU A 66 2.38 12.39 0.69
CA GLU A 66 2.30 13.80 0.35
C GLU A 66 1.65 14.62 1.48
N TRP A 67 0.50 14.18 1.99
CA TRP A 67 -0.19 14.86 3.09
C TRP A 67 0.64 14.92 4.37
N THR A 68 1.48 13.93 4.59
CA THR A 68 2.45 13.96 5.69
C THR A 68 3.76 14.66 5.31
N GLN A 69 3.82 15.30 4.13
CA GLN A 69 4.95 16.11 3.66
C GLN A 69 6.29 15.38 3.64
N GLN A 70 6.31 14.11 3.26
CA GLN A 70 7.57 13.40 2.97
C GLN A 70 8.20 13.90 1.67
N TRP A 71 7.38 14.31 0.74
CA TRP A 71 7.74 14.95 -0.52
C TRP A 71 6.74 16.08 -0.81
N ALA A 72 7.05 16.89 -1.79
CA ALA A 72 6.17 17.96 -2.24
C ALA A 72 5.93 17.84 -3.73
N PHE A 73 4.78 18.29 -4.19
CA PHE A 73 4.47 18.35 -5.60
C PHE A 73 5.02 19.66 -6.18
N ASN A 74 5.73 19.57 -7.30
CA ASN A 74 6.24 20.73 -7.98
C ASN A 74 5.10 21.46 -8.73
N ALA A 75 4.79 22.69 -8.33
CA ALA A 75 3.59 23.47 -8.70
C ALA A 75 3.32 23.63 -10.22
N ASN A 76 4.26 23.28 -11.08
CA ASN A 76 4.11 23.50 -12.53
C ASN A 76 3.18 22.49 -13.23
N ARG A 77 2.56 21.53 -12.53
CA ARG A 77 1.68 20.52 -13.14
C ARG A 77 0.41 20.32 -12.33
N ARG A 78 -0.66 20.91 -12.78
CA ARG A 78 -1.95 21.04 -12.10
C ARG A 78 -2.66 19.73 -11.72
N SER A 79 -2.30 18.58 -12.27
CA SER A 79 -3.07 17.34 -12.08
C SER A 79 -3.07 16.76 -10.67
N TYR A 80 -2.09 17.12 -9.83
CA TYR A 80 -1.98 16.64 -8.45
C TYR A 80 -1.79 17.78 -7.43
N ALA A 81 -1.67 19.03 -7.88
CA ALA A 81 -1.48 20.18 -6.97
C ALA A 81 -2.66 20.35 -6.00
N GLN A 82 -3.89 20.02 -6.44
CA GLN A 82 -5.06 20.05 -5.57
C GLN A 82 -4.97 19.01 -4.43
N VAL A 83 -4.44 17.82 -4.71
CA VAL A 83 -4.28 16.78 -3.68
C VAL A 83 -3.38 17.28 -2.56
N GLN A 84 -2.28 17.96 -2.89
CA GLN A 84 -1.39 18.60 -1.93
C GLN A 84 -2.12 19.60 -1.03
N ASN A 85 -3.13 20.28 -1.55
CA ASN A 85 -3.97 21.24 -0.82
C ASN A 85 -5.13 20.56 -0.08
N TYR A 86 -5.11 19.25 0.03
CA TYR A 86 -6.15 18.40 0.66
C TYR A 86 -7.49 18.45 -0.07
N GLU A 87 -7.47 18.72 -1.38
CA GLU A 87 -8.65 18.69 -2.24
C GLU A 87 -8.68 17.39 -3.04
N LEU A 88 -9.77 16.64 -2.90
CA LEU A 88 -10.07 15.48 -3.73
C LEU A 88 -11.46 15.64 -4.34
N PHE A 89 -11.61 15.29 -5.60
CA PHE A 89 -12.90 15.10 -6.22
C PHE A 89 -13.40 13.66 -6.05
N ASP A 90 -14.71 13.45 -6.16
CA ASP A 90 -15.29 12.09 -6.03
C ASP A 90 -14.72 11.12 -7.07
N THR A 91 -14.31 11.65 -8.24
CA THR A 91 -13.69 10.87 -9.32
C THR A 91 -12.25 10.43 -9.02
N ASP A 92 -11.51 11.19 -8.21
CA ASP A 92 -10.11 10.88 -7.90
C ASP A 92 -9.98 9.57 -7.11
N ALA A 93 -10.92 9.35 -6.17
CA ALA A 93 -10.94 8.15 -5.36
C ALA A 93 -11.48 6.92 -6.09
N SER A 94 -12.28 7.09 -7.16
CA SER A 94 -12.99 5.99 -7.84
C SER A 94 -12.04 4.94 -8.39
N SER A 95 -11.04 5.33 -9.14
CA SER A 95 -10.09 4.38 -9.74
C SER A 95 -9.31 3.57 -8.69
N SER A 96 -8.98 4.18 -7.55
CA SER A 96 -8.27 3.48 -6.47
C SER A 96 -9.17 2.48 -5.74
N TRP A 97 -10.42 2.87 -5.49
CA TRP A 97 -11.42 1.98 -4.90
C TRP A 97 -11.73 0.80 -5.82
N ASP A 98 -12.10 1.09 -7.07
CA ASP A 98 -12.45 0.07 -8.07
C ASP A 98 -11.28 -0.91 -8.29
N TYR A 99 -10.06 -0.39 -8.34
CA TYR A 99 -8.88 -1.22 -8.50
C TYR A 99 -8.63 -2.11 -7.28
N ALA A 100 -8.77 -1.58 -6.06
CA ALA A 100 -8.56 -2.35 -4.84
C ALA A 100 -9.52 -3.53 -4.72
N PHE A 101 -10.80 -3.34 -5.08
CA PHE A 101 -11.79 -4.42 -5.08
C PHE A 101 -11.64 -5.37 -6.26
N SER A 102 -11.56 -4.85 -7.49
CA SER A 102 -11.60 -5.67 -8.71
C SER A 102 -10.29 -6.43 -8.99
N ARG A 103 -9.17 -5.99 -8.42
CA ARG A 103 -7.84 -6.59 -8.66
C ARG A 103 -7.37 -7.37 -7.44
N PRO A 104 -6.65 -6.80 -6.45
CA PRO A 104 -6.14 -7.61 -5.35
C PRO A 104 -7.25 -8.21 -4.48
N GLY A 105 -8.37 -7.49 -4.27
CA GLY A 105 -9.50 -7.97 -3.50
C GLY A 105 -10.11 -9.23 -4.09
N TYR A 106 -10.56 -9.16 -5.35
CA TYR A 106 -11.14 -10.32 -6.04
C TYR A 106 -10.11 -11.41 -6.28
N ALA A 107 -8.88 -11.07 -6.69
CA ALA A 107 -7.84 -12.06 -6.95
C ALA A 107 -7.49 -12.88 -5.70
N SER A 108 -7.32 -12.23 -4.54
CA SER A 108 -7.03 -12.91 -3.28
C SER A 108 -8.20 -13.77 -2.81
N PHE A 109 -9.43 -13.24 -2.89
CA PHE A 109 -10.65 -13.97 -2.55
C PHE A 109 -10.81 -15.22 -3.41
N SER A 110 -10.78 -15.06 -4.75
CA SER A 110 -10.99 -16.16 -5.68
C SER A 110 -9.86 -17.19 -5.63
N MET A 111 -8.61 -16.77 -5.46
CA MET A 111 -7.48 -17.69 -5.28
C MET A 111 -7.61 -18.49 -3.97
N ALA A 112 -8.04 -17.88 -2.86
CA ALA A 112 -8.25 -18.58 -1.60
C ALA A 112 -9.43 -19.57 -1.67
N ARG A 113 -10.48 -19.25 -2.46
CA ARG A 113 -11.63 -20.13 -2.72
C ARG A 113 -11.22 -21.33 -3.57
N ASP A 114 -10.47 -21.08 -4.63
CA ASP A 114 -10.14 -22.07 -5.66
C ASP A 114 -8.92 -22.94 -5.28
N ALA A 115 -8.14 -22.52 -4.27
CA ALA A 115 -7.07 -23.31 -3.66
C ALA A 115 -7.70 -24.44 -2.83
N VAL A 116 -7.84 -25.61 -3.45
CA VAL A 116 -8.50 -26.80 -2.87
C VAL A 116 -7.50 -27.94 -2.69
N GLY A 117 -7.78 -28.76 -1.69
CA GLY A 117 -6.92 -29.89 -1.38
C GLY A 117 -5.61 -29.49 -0.69
N GLU A 118 -4.87 -30.50 -0.27
CA GLU A 118 -3.64 -30.33 0.52
C GLU A 118 -2.49 -29.76 -0.31
N SER A 119 -2.47 -30.01 -1.61
CA SER A 119 -1.44 -29.51 -2.53
C SER A 119 -1.39 -27.98 -2.62
N ASP A 120 -2.50 -27.30 -2.40
CA ASP A 120 -2.60 -25.85 -2.54
C ASP A 120 -2.53 -25.09 -1.20
N THR A 121 -2.19 -25.78 -0.12
CA THR A 121 -2.17 -25.24 1.25
C THR A 121 -1.40 -23.92 1.36
N TYR A 122 -0.18 -23.86 0.83
CA TYR A 122 0.63 -22.64 0.92
C TYR A 122 0.07 -21.51 0.06
N TYR A 123 -0.43 -21.82 -1.14
CA TYR A 123 -1.08 -20.82 -2.00
C TYR A 123 -2.34 -20.23 -1.35
N LYS A 124 -3.13 -21.09 -0.69
CA LYS A 124 -4.27 -20.65 0.11
C LYS A 124 -3.86 -19.72 1.26
N GLY A 125 -2.78 -20.06 1.97
CA GLY A 125 -2.22 -19.24 3.04
C GLY A 125 -1.81 -17.86 2.54
N ILE A 126 -1.09 -17.78 1.41
CA ILE A 126 -0.67 -16.53 0.79
C ILE A 126 -1.90 -15.72 0.32
N ALA A 127 -2.88 -16.37 -0.31
CA ALA A 127 -4.10 -15.69 -0.74
C ALA A 127 -4.90 -15.11 0.44
N LYS A 128 -5.00 -15.84 1.56
CA LYS A 128 -5.60 -15.37 2.82
C LYS A 128 -4.87 -14.15 3.40
N LEU A 129 -3.54 -14.16 3.38
CA LEU A 129 -2.71 -13.03 3.80
C LEU A 129 -2.99 -11.80 2.94
N PHE A 130 -2.98 -11.91 1.61
CA PHE A 130 -3.28 -10.79 0.72
C PHE A 130 -4.71 -10.28 0.86
N ASN A 131 -5.68 -11.18 1.09
CA ASN A 131 -7.06 -10.78 1.35
C ASN A 131 -7.15 -9.91 2.61
N ALA A 132 -6.55 -10.37 3.71
CA ALA A 132 -6.48 -9.61 4.96
C ALA A 132 -5.81 -8.24 4.77
N TRP A 133 -4.68 -8.21 4.08
CA TRP A 133 -3.92 -6.98 3.85
C TRP A 133 -4.66 -6.00 2.93
N THR A 134 -5.30 -6.50 1.87
CA THR A 134 -6.11 -5.67 0.96
C THR A 134 -7.27 -5.02 1.70
N PHE A 135 -8.02 -5.79 2.50
CA PHE A 135 -9.13 -5.24 3.27
C PHE A 135 -8.67 -4.33 4.42
N GLN A 136 -7.48 -4.56 4.97
CA GLN A 136 -6.88 -3.59 5.89
C GLN A 136 -6.65 -2.25 5.19
N VAL A 137 -6.06 -2.25 3.99
CA VAL A 137 -5.86 -1.03 3.20
C VAL A 137 -7.19 -0.35 2.88
N ILE A 138 -8.20 -1.09 2.41
CA ILE A 138 -9.52 -0.54 2.10
C ILE A 138 -10.14 0.14 3.33
N THR A 139 -10.23 -0.57 4.45
CA THR A 139 -10.87 0.00 5.65
C THR A 139 -10.06 1.11 6.29
N ASP A 140 -8.71 1.06 6.20
CA ASP A 140 -7.83 2.11 6.70
C ASP A 140 -7.89 3.40 5.89
N LEU A 141 -8.29 3.32 4.63
CA LEU A 141 -8.39 4.48 3.74
C LEU A 141 -9.81 5.08 3.72
N TRP A 142 -10.83 4.23 3.65
CA TRP A 142 -12.22 4.67 3.45
C TRP A 142 -13.15 4.43 4.65
N GLY A 143 -12.81 3.52 5.54
CA GLY A 143 -13.64 3.17 6.70
C GLY A 143 -14.54 1.97 6.45
N PRO A 144 -15.85 2.04 6.77
CA PRO A 144 -16.83 1.01 6.44
C PRO A 144 -16.79 0.69 4.94
N ALA A 145 -16.95 -0.59 4.59
CA ALA A 145 -16.91 -1.05 3.21
C ALA A 145 -17.69 -2.36 3.04
N PRO A 146 -18.10 -2.73 1.83
CA PRO A 146 -18.56 -4.08 1.54
C PRO A 146 -17.44 -5.09 1.86
N TYR A 147 -17.80 -6.19 2.58
CA TYR A 147 -16.80 -7.19 2.97
C TYR A 147 -17.26 -8.62 2.68
N ALA A 148 -18.21 -9.16 3.45
CA ALA A 148 -18.63 -10.54 3.32
C ALA A 148 -19.27 -10.84 1.97
N ASP A 149 -20.08 -9.91 1.47
CA ASP A 149 -20.83 -10.03 0.21
C ASP A 149 -20.15 -9.35 -0.98
N ALA A 150 -18.97 -8.75 -0.77
CA ALA A 150 -18.30 -7.92 -1.77
C ALA A 150 -18.06 -8.62 -3.12
N PHE A 151 -17.89 -9.94 -3.10
CA PHE A 151 -17.59 -10.75 -4.30
C PHE A 151 -18.66 -11.80 -4.59
N ASN A 152 -19.87 -11.66 -4.02
CA ASN A 152 -21.01 -12.51 -4.34
C ASN A 152 -21.71 -11.99 -5.59
N PRO A 153 -21.64 -12.70 -6.74
CA PRO A 153 -22.21 -12.23 -8.00
C PRO A 153 -23.74 -12.11 -7.99
N SER A 154 -24.40 -12.73 -7.01
CA SER A 154 -25.87 -12.63 -6.84
C SER A 154 -26.31 -11.36 -6.12
N ILE A 155 -25.38 -10.60 -5.52
CA ILE A 155 -25.66 -9.39 -4.76
C ILE A 155 -25.07 -8.20 -5.51
N ARG A 156 -25.95 -7.38 -6.12
CA ARG A 156 -25.52 -6.21 -6.89
C ARG A 156 -25.15 -5.03 -6.00
N GLU A 157 -25.81 -4.88 -4.87
CA GLU A 157 -25.63 -3.80 -3.91
C GLU A 157 -25.21 -4.40 -2.56
N PRO A 158 -23.94 -4.79 -2.39
CA PRO A 158 -23.46 -5.40 -1.15
C PRO A 158 -23.51 -4.40 0.00
N LYS A 159 -23.92 -4.89 1.17
CA LYS A 159 -24.02 -4.08 2.39
C LYS A 159 -22.64 -3.69 2.89
N TYR A 160 -22.54 -2.44 3.34
CA TYR A 160 -21.39 -1.99 4.13
C TYR A 160 -21.43 -2.61 5.52
N VAL A 161 -20.26 -2.96 6.03
CA VAL A 161 -20.10 -3.40 7.42
C VAL A 161 -19.13 -2.46 8.14
N SER A 162 -19.22 -2.45 9.47
CA SER A 162 -18.36 -1.61 10.31
C SER A 162 -16.89 -2.00 10.17
N GLN A 163 -15.99 -1.05 10.46
CA GLN A 163 -14.55 -1.31 10.48
C GLN A 163 -14.17 -2.42 11.46
N GLN A 164 -14.84 -2.51 12.62
CA GLN A 164 -14.63 -3.59 13.58
C GLN A 164 -14.92 -4.96 12.96
N THR A 165 -16.02 -5.09 12.20
CA THR A 165 -16.35 -6.34 11.49
C THR A 165 -15.28 -6.70 10.47
N ILE A 166 -14.79 -5.72 9.70
CA ILE A 166 -13.71 -5.94 8.72
C ILE A 166 -12.43 -6.39 9.44
N TYR A 167 -12.04 -5.74 10.53
CA TYR A 167 -10.86 -6.11 11.30
C TYR A 167 -10.96 -7.51 11.92
N ASN A 168 -12.13 -7.93 12.37
CA ASN A 168 -12.37 -9.31 12.80
C ASN A 168 -12.09 -10.30 11.66
N GLY A 169 -12.54 -9.98 10.46
CA GLY A 169 -12.24 -10.78 9.26
C GLY A 169 -10.77 -10.75 8.85
N ILE A 170 -10.08 -9.63 9.03
CA ILE A 170 -8.63 -9.50 8.80
C ILE A 170 -7.88 -10.46 9.75
N PHE A 171 -8.20 -10.45 11.05
CA PHE A 171 -7.55 -11.39 11.99
C PHE A 171 -7.85 -12.84 11.63
N ALA A 172 -9.11 -13.20 11.34
CA ALA A 172 -9.48 -14.56 10.94
C ALA A 172 -8.70 -15.04 9.69
N ASN A 173 -8.50 -14.16 8.71
CA ASN A 173 -7.70 -14.49 7.52
C ASN A 173 -6.20 -14.60 7.83
N LEU A 174 -5.64 -13.73 8.70
CA LEU A 174 -4.24 -13.82 9.11
C LEU A 174 -3.96 -15.07 9.97
N ASP A 175 -4.87 -15.42 10.89
CA ASP A 175 -4.77 -16.66 11.68
C ASP A 175 -4.79 -17.90 10.79
N SER A 176 -5.70 -17.89 9.79
CA SER A 176 -5.75 -18.94 8.77
C SER A 176 -4.45 -18.99 7.95
N ALA A 177 -3.90 -17.82 7.58
CA ALA A 177 -2.64 -17.74 6.83
C ALA A 177 -1.48 -18.33 7.64
N VAL A 178 -1.34 -17.95 8.91
CA VAL A 178 -0.29 -18.50 9.82
C VAL A 178 -0.42 -20.02 9.91
N THR A 179 -1.64 -20.54 10.12
CA THR A 179 -1.88 -21.99 10.21
C THR A 179 -1.49 -22.72 8.93
N LEU A 180 -1.95 -22.21 7.76
CA LEU A 180 -1.69 -22.83 6.46
C LEU A 180 -0.21 -22.75 6.07
N LEU A 181 0.46 -21.63 6.34
CA LEU A 181 1.89 -21.42 6.03
C LEU A 181 2.81 -22.17 6.99
N SER A 182 2.31 -22.64 8.14
CA SER A 182 3.03 -23.52 9.06
C SER A 182 2.88 -25.01 8.74
N SER A 183 2.18 -25.36 7.66
CA SER A 183 1.97 -26.76 7.28
C SER A 183 3.30 -27.48 7.05
N THR A 184 3.39 -28.72 7.54
CA THR A 184 4.52 -29.63 7.32
C THR A 184 4.19 -30.76 6.35
N SER A 185 3.03 -30.69 5.70
CA SER A 185 2.61 -31.72 4.75
C SER A 185 3.55 -31.82 3.56
N ALA A 186 3.99 -33.03 3.26
CA ALA A 186 4.80 -33.32 2.07
C ALA A 186 4.01 -33.14 0.76
N LEU A 187 2.69 -33.10 0.80
CA LEU A 187 1.83 -32.88 -0.36
C LEU A 187 1.65 -31.40 -0.69
N ALA A 188 1.90 -30.49 0.27
CA ALA A 188 1.76 -29.06 0.08
C ALA A 188 2.84 -28.50 -0.87
N ARG A 189 2.41 -28.02 -2.04
CA ARG A 189 3.31 -27.44 -3.05
C ARG A 189 3.75 -26.05 -2.62
N LYS A 190 5.06 -25.81 -2.60
CA LYS A 190 5.62 -24.48 -2.40
C LYS A 190 5.55 -23.66 -3.70
N PRO A 191 5.30 -22.36 -3.64
CA PRO A 191 5.61 -21.48 -4.75
C PRO A 191 7.09 -21.58 -5.14
N SER A 192 7.45 -21.08 -6.31
CA SER A 192 8.83 -21.10 -6.80
C SER A 192 9.19 -19.74 -7.40
N THR A 193 9.75 -19.68 -8.57
CA THR A 193 10.08 -18.44 -9.31
C THR A 193 8.87 -17.59 -9.67
N ASN A 194 7.66 -18.11 -9.57
CA ASN A 194 6.41 -17.36 -9.69
C ASN A 194 6.04 -16.54 -8.45
N ASP A 195 6.77 -16.70 -7.34
CA ASP A 195 6.66 -15.86 -6.16
C ASP A 195 7.66 -14.69 -6.24
N LEU A 196 7.16 -13.51 -6.57
CA LEU A 196 7.95 -12.30 -6.81
C LEU A 196 8.50 -11.64 -5.54
N LEU A 197 8.06 -12.09 -4.34
CA LEU A 197 8.50 -11.52 -3.07
C LEU A 197 9.53 -12.40 -2.36
N TYR A 198 9.29 -13.69 -2.28
CA TYR A 198 10.10 -14.59 -1.46
C TYR A 198 10.62 -15.84 -2.20
N ALA A 199 10.39 -15.91 -3.52
CA ALA A 199 10.83 -17.03 -4.36
C ALA A 199 10.44 -18.40 -3.79
N GLY A 200 9.27 -18.49 -3.14
CA GLY A 200 8.71 -19.71 -2.57
C GLY A 200 9.12 -20.02 -1.13
N ASP A 201 9.81 -19.11 -0.44
CA ASP A 201 10.13 -19.28 0.98
C ASP A 201 8.87 -19.06 1.85
N VAL A 202 8.17 -20.15 2.12
CA VAL A 202 6.94 -20.14 2.94
C VAL A 202 7.18 -19.73 4.39
N THR A 203 8.42 -19.87 4.89
CA THR A 203 8.78 -19.43 6.25
C THR A 203 8.75 -17.91 6.34
N LYS A 204 9.26 -17.22 5.31
CA LYS A 204 9.17 -15.75 5.24
C LYS A 204 7.74 -15.27 5.08
N TRP A 205 6.91 -15.97 4.31
CA TRP A 205 5.47 -15.70 4.23
C TRP A 205 4.77 -15.83 5.59
N ASN A 206 5.12 -16.85 6.37
CA ASN A 206 4.58 -17.03 7.72
C ASN A 206 4.99 -15.88 8.64
N LYS A 207 6.27 -15.50 8.62
CA LYS A 207 6.77 -14.34 9.39
C LYS A 207 6.09 -13.05 9.00
N LEU A 208 5.82 -12.83 7.71
CA LEU A 208 5.06 -11.66 7.24
C LEU A 208 3.63 -11.67 7.79
N ALA A 209 2.96 -12.83 7.84
CA ALA A 209 1.62 -12.93 8.42
C ALA A 209 1.62 -12.52 9.90
N HIS A 210 2.58 -12.96 10.68
CA HIS A 210 2.75 -12.56 12.08
C HIS A 210 3.04 -11.05 12.24
N MET A 211 3.89 -10.49 11.39
CA MET A 211 4.16 -9.04 11.39
C MET A 211 2.90 -8.24 11.09
N LEU A 212 2.08 -8.69 10.13
CA LEU A 212 0.80 -8.04 9.79
C LEU A 212 -0.23 -8.15 10.93
N GLN A 213 -0.30 -9.30 11.63
CA GLN A 213 -1.13 -9.43 12.85
C GLN A 213 -0.70 -8.40 13.91
N ALA A 214 0.60 -8.29 14.17
CA ALA A 214 1.12 -7.35 15.15
C ALA A 214 0.79 -5.90 14.80
N ARG A 215 0.97 -5.51 13.52
CA ARG A 215 0.63 -4.19 13.03
C ARG A 215 -0.87 -3.90 13.15
N ALA A 216 -1.73 -4.85 12.81
CA ALA A 216 -3.18 -4.73 12.95
C ALA A 216 -3.60 -4.57 14.43
N HIS A 217 -3.03 -5.36 15.33
CA HIS A 217 -3.30 -5.21 16.76
C HIS A 217 -2.85 -3.86 17.30
N LEU A 218 -1.63 -3.41 16.97
CA LEU A 218 -1.15 -2.11 17.40
C LEU A 218 -2.01 -0.96 16.85
N ARG A 219 -2.50 -1.07 15.61
CA ARG A 219 -3.43 -0.09 15.03
C ARG A 219 -4.70 0.02 15.84
N LEU A 220 -5.30 -1.11 16.21
CA LEU A 220 -6.50 -1.13 17.04
C LEU A 220 -6.27 -0.72 18.51
N ALA A 221 -5.02 -0.57 18.96
CA ALA A 221 -4.75 0.00 20.28
C ALA A 221 -5.22 1.46 20.43
N TYR A 222 -5.57 2.12 19.32
CA TYR A 222 -6.11 3.48 19.29
C TYR A 222 -7.59 3.53 18.91
N ALA A 223 -8.19 2.39 18.61
CA ALA A 223 -9.60 2.32 18.23
C ALA A 223 -10.52 2.61 19.43
N GLN A 224 -11.63 3.29 19.16
CA GLN A 224 -12.61 3.60 20.19
C GLN A 224 -13.21 2.30 20.78
N GLY A 225 -13.21 2.19 22.10
CA GLY A 225 -13.76 1.04 22.82
C GLY A 225 -12.82 -0.16 22.94
N GLU A 226 -11.61 -0.08 22.40
CA GLU A 226 -10.59 -1.13 22.53
C GLU A 226 -9.69 -0.91 23.75
N ASP A 227 -9.28 -1.99 24.39
CA ASP A 227 -8.29 -1.94 25.47
C ASP A 227 -6.88 -1.83 24.87
N LYS A 228 -6.27 -0.67 25.09
CA LYS A 228 -4.97 -0.30 24.49
C LYS A 228 -3.86 -1.26 24.91
N VAL A 229 -3.80 -1.63 26.18
CA VAL A 229 -2.77 -2.52 26.74
C VAL A 229 -2.97 -3.95 26.25
N SER A 230 -4.21 -4.43 26.22
CA SER A 230 -4.55 -5.74 25.65
C SER A 230 -4.14 -5.85 24.19
N ARG A 231 -4.43 -4.83 23.37
CA ARG A 231 -4.03 -4.79 21.95
C ARG A 231 -2.52 -4.75 21.78
N ALA A 232 -1.80 -3.99 22.60
CA ALA A 232 -0.33 -3.96 22.58
C ALA A 232 0.27 -5.32 22.96
N ASN A 233 -0.25 -6.00 23.97
CA ASN A 233 0.19 -7.33 24.34
C ASN A 233 -0.05 -8.38 23.24
N LYS A 234 -1.19 -8.32 22.54
CA LYS A 234 -1.47 -9.17 21.38
C LYS A 234 -0.49 -8.89 20.22
N ALA A 235 -0.15 -7.61 19.99
CA ALA A 235 0.87 -7.26 19.02
C ALA A 235 2.24 -7.89 19.39
N LEU A 236 2.67 -7.78 20.66
CA LEU A 236 3.91 -8.37 21.12
C LEU A 236 3.93 -9.90 21.01
N ALA A 237 2.79 -10.55 21.29
CA ALA A 237 2.65 -12.00 21.13
C ALA A 237 2.80 -12.44 19.67
N ALA A 238 2.18 -11.69 18.74
CA ALA A 238 2.30 -11.96 17.30
C ALA A 238 3.74 -11.79 16.81
N LEU A 239 4.47 -10.78 17.30
CA LEU A 239 5.86 -10.52 16.91
C LEU A 239 6.82 -11.67 17.24
N ALA A 240 6.48 -12.58 18.15
CA ALA A 240 7.29 -13.74 18.46
C ALA A 240 7.50 -14.68 17.23
N GLY A 241 6.54 -14.69 16.29
CA GLY A 241 6.65 -15.42 15.01
C GLY A 241 7.07 -14.54 13.83
N GLY A 242 7.35 -13.24 14.04
CA GLY A 242 7.63 -12.26 12.99
C GLY A 242 9.05 -12.33 12.41
N PHE A 243 9.45 -11.26 11.75
CA PHE A 243 10.77 -11.11 11.12
C PHE A 243 11.90 -11.22 12.15
N ALA A 244 12.98 -11.91 11.81
CA ALA A 244 14.17 -12.05 12.63
C ALA A 244 15.28 -11.04 12.27
N SER A 245 15.31 -10.57 11.01
CA SER A 245 16.30 -9.61 10.51
C SER A 245 15.83 -9.00 9.20
N ASN A 246 16.59 -8.05 8.64
CA ASN A 246 16.36 -7.49 7.31
C ASN A 246 16.33 -8.53 6.17
N ALA A 247 16.84 -9.74 6.39
CA ALA A 247 16.76 -10.82 5.41
C ALA A 247 15.33 -11.36 5.22
N ASP A 248 14.43 -11.08 6.16
CA ASP A 248 13.02 -11.45 6.08
C ASP A 248 12.15 -10.37 5.43
N ASP A 249 12.72 -9.21 5.11
CA ASP A 249 11.99 -8.10 4.52
C ASP A 249 11.24 -8.52 3.25
N ALA A 250 10.03 -7.99 3.08
CA ALA A 250 9.25 -8.19 1.87
C ALA A 250 9.66 -7.12 0.85
N ASP A 251 10.57 -7.49 -0.03
CA ASP A 251 11.13 -6.65 -1.06
C ASP A 251 10.66 -7.08 -2.45
N PHE A 252 10.06 -6.15 -3.19
CA PHE A 252 9.73 -6.35 -4.59
C PHE A 252 10.79 -5.70 -5.48
N ILE A 253 11.43 -6.50 -6.33
CA ILE A 253 12.53 -6.06 -7.19
C ILE A 253 11.97 -5.69 -8.55
N TYR A 254 12.16 -4.44 -8.97
CA TYR A 254 11.87 -4.01 -10.34
C TYR A 254 13.03 -4.34 -11.26
N LEU A 255 12.71 -4.86 -12.45
CA LEU A 255 13.75 -5.27 -13.42
C LEU A 255 14.30 -4.10 -14.24
N GLY A 256 13.61 -2.94 -14.18
CA GLY A 256 13.94 -1.81 -15.05
C GLY A 256 13.40 -1.98 -16.48
N GLY A 257 13.59 -0.96 -17.30
CA GLY A 257 13.10 -0.95 -18.68
C GLY A 257 11.58 -0.70 -18.81
N VAL A 258 11.13 -0.51 -20.04
CA VAL A 258 9.72 -0.19 -20.34
C VAL A 258 8.80 -1.33 -19.87
N GLY A 259 7.81 -1.00 -19.05
CA GLY A 259 6.83 -1.96 -18.51
C GLY A 259 7.25 -2.68 -17.23
N ALA A 260 8.52 -2.57 -16.79
CA ALA A 260 9.03 -3.21 -15.58
C ALA A 260 9.77 -2.25 -14.64
N ARG A 261 9.57 -0.95 -14.82
CA ARG A 261 10.20 0.11 -14.02
C ARG A 261 9.53 0.32 -12.68
N ASN A 262 10.31 0.73 -11.70
CA ASN A 262 9.78 1.34 -10.49
C ASN A 262 8.96 2.59 -10.87
N PRO A 263 7.69 2.72 -10.45
CA PRO A 263 6.85 3.88 -10.79
C PRO A 263 7.42 5.22 -10.32
N ASN A 264 8.17 5.28 -9.22
CA ASN A 264 8.80 6.53 -8.77
C ASN A 264 9.77 7.10 -9.81
N TYR A 265 10.44 6.24 -10.60
CA TYR A 265 11.25 6.68 -11.73
C TYR A 265 10.46 7.58 -12.69
N THR A 266 9.23 7.20 -12.99
CA THR A 266 8.37 8.00 -13.88
C THR A 266 8.03 9.37 -13.29
N PHE A 267 7.75 9.43 -12.01
CA PHE A 267 7.35 10.68 -11.35
C PHE A 267 8.52 11.60 -11.04
N VAL A 268 9.69 11.06 -10.75
CA VAL A 268 10.89 11.81 -10.38
C VAL A 268 11.69 12.15 -11.63
N GLU A 269 12.18 11.13 -12.35
CA GLU A 269 13.16 11.31 -13.43
C GLU A 269 12.52 11.76 -14.74
N LEU A 270 11.37 11.17 -15.11
CA LEU A 270 10.76 11.49 -16.41
C LEU A 270 9.83 12.71 -16.36
N ARG A 271 9.23 13.02 -15.22
CA ARG A 271 8.21 14.08 -15.10
C ARG A 271 8.60 15.20 -14.16
N THR A 272 9.65 15.04 -13.35
CA THR A 272 10.09 16.04 -12.36
C THR A 272 8.97 16.59 -11.50
N GLN A 273 8.03 15.70 -11.12
CA GLN A 273 6.83 16.09 -10.38
C GLN A 273 7.05 16.05 -8.87
N PHE A 274 7.85 15.09 -8.39
CA PHE A 274 8.13 14.90 -6.98
C PHE A 274 9.47 15.52 -6.62
N VAL A 275 9.42 16.44 -5.67
CA VAL A 275 10.59 17.12 -5.13
C VAL A 275 10.64 16.93 -3.62
N ALA A 276 11.79 17.16 -3.02
CA ALA A 276 11.95 17.09 -1.58
C ALA A 276 11.04 18.09 -0.87
N SER A 277 10.37 17.66 0.20
CA SER A 277 9.61 18.58 1.07
C SER A 277 10.55 19.34 1.99
N GLN A 278 10.27 20.64 2.17
CA GLN A 278 10.98 21.46 3.15
C GLN A 278 10.84 20.92 4.57
N TYR A 279 9.64 20.46 4.93
CA TYR A 279 9.37 19.88 6.24
C TYR A 279 10.28 18.68 6.54
N PHE A 280 10.36 17.73 5.61
CA PHE A 280 11.14 16.51 5.84
C PHE A 280 12.65 16.77 5.77
N ILE A 281 13.12 17.61 4.84
CA ILE A 281 14.54 18.01 4.80
C ILE A 281 14.95 18.68 6.11
N SER A 282 14.17 19.67 6.61
CA SER A 282 14.47 20.33 7.87
C SER A 282 14.52 19.35 9.03
N MET A 283 13.56 18.40 9.11
CA MET A 283 13.57 17.37 10.15
C MET A 283 14.82 16.51 10.12
N LEU A 284 15.30 16.12 8.94
CA LEU A 284 16.52 15.32 8.79
C LEU A 284 17.78 16.14 9.13
N GLN A 285 17.83 17.41 8.72
CA GLN A 285 18.93 18.33 9.02
C GLN A 285 19.04 18.62 10.53
N ASP A 286 17.93 18.93 11.19
CA ASP A 286 17.87 19.21 12.63
C ASP A 286 18.34 18.02 13.48
N ARG A 287 18.14 16.81 12.96
CA ARG A 287 18.56 15.57 13.62
C ARG A 287 19.98 15.12 13.22
N ASN A 288 20.65 15.82 12.31
CA ASN A 288 21.91 15.39 11.68
C ASN A 288 21.80 13.96 11.12
N ASP A 289 20.72 13.69 10.40
CA ASP A 289 20.37 12.35 9.96
C ASP A 289 21.22 11.90 8.76
N PRO A 290 22.00 10.83 8.88
CA PRO A 290 22.87 10.35 7.79
C PRO A 290 22.08 9.77 6.61
N ARG A 291 20.76 9.58 6.73
CA ARG A 291 19.88 9.15 5.64
C ARG A 291 19.56 10.26 4.64
N LEU A 292 19.77 11.54 5.00
CA LEU A 292 19.44 12.69 4.14
C LEU A 292 19.98 12.57 2.72
N PRO A 293 21.27 12.27 2.47
CA PRO A 293 21.81 12.13 1.12
C PRO A 293 21.38 10.86 0.37
N ILE A 294 20.67 9.93 1.04
CA ILE A 294 20.09 8.74 0.42
C ILE A 294 18.64 9.01 0.01
N TYR A 295 17.89 9.75 0.86
CA TYR A 295 16.52 10.13 0.55
C TYR A 295 16.42 11.14 -0.57
N PHE A 296 17.39 12.08 -0.64
CA PHE A 296 17.35 13.19 -1.57
C PHE A 296 18.68 13.41 -2.25
N THR A 297 18.63 13.89 -3.49
CA THR A 297 19.81 14.38 -4.18
C THR A 297 20.12 15.81 -3.73
N ALA A 298 21.41 16.15 -3.63
CA ALA A 298 21.80 17.54 -3.44
C ALA A 298 21.34 18.39 -4.65
N VAL A 299 21.12 19.68 -4.41
CA VAL A 299 20.70 20.63 -5.45
C VAL A 299 21.68 20.61 -6.61
N GLN A 300 21.17 20.41 -7.82
CA GLN A 300 21.93 20.42 -9.05
C GLN A 300 21.70 21.74 -9.79
N TYR A 301 22.76 22.36 -10.31
CA TYR A 301 22.62 23.52 -11.17
C TYR A 301 22.38 23.09 -12.61
N ASP A 302 21.17 23.37 -13.10
CA ASP A 302 20.90 23.39 -14.52
C ASP A 302 20.89 24.83 -15.02
N SER A 303 21.69 25.16 -15.99
CA SER A 303 21.46 26.36 -16.79
C SER A 303 21.10 25.96 -18.21
N ILE A 304 19.91 26.36 -18.66
CA ILE A 304 19.58 26.36 -20.08
C ILE A 304 20.28 27.58 -20.67
N LYS A 305 21.34 27.39 -21.42
CA LYS A 305 21.98 28.46 -22.21
C LYS A 305 21.44 28.45 -23.63
N GLY A 306 20.79 29.56 -24.04
CA GLY A 306 20.38 29.84 -25.40
C GLY A 306 19.02 29.27 -25.80
N SER A 307 18.52 29.66 -26.97
CA SER A 307 17.27 29.22 -27.59
C SER A 307 17.29 27.81 -28.18
N GLY A 308 18.19 26.96 -27.72
CA GLY A 308 18.40 25.59 -28.20
C GLY A 308 18.40 24.57 -27.07
N THR A 309 18.16 23.35 -27.43
CA THR A 309 17.95 22.18 -26.56
C THR A 309 19.23 21.69 -25.81
N THR A 310 20.27 22.46 -25.69
CA THR A 310 21.48 22.03 -24.99
C THR A 310 21.36 22.36 -23.50
N ARG A 311 20.99 21.37 -22.72
CA ARG A 311 21.01 21.41 -21.26
C ARG A 311 22.46 21.26 -20.79
N VAL A 312 22.99 22.25 -20.09
CA VAL A 312 24.30 22.15 -19.44
C VAL A 312 24.04 21.86 -17.96
N THR A 313 24.35 20.65 -17.54
CA THR A 313 24.27 20.27 -16.13
C THR A 313 25.56 20.72 -15.44
N PHE A 314 25.41 21.59 -14.43
CA PHE A 314 26.52 21.90 -13.54
C PHE A 314 26.64 20.85 -12.45
N PRO A 315 27.85 20.60 -11.91
CA PRO A 315 27.98 19.67 -10.80
C PRO A 315 27.13 20.09 -9.63
N ALA A 316 26.50 19.10 -8.98
CA ALA A 316 25.73 19.31 -7.76
C ALA A 316 26.56 20.14 -6.76
N LYS A 317 25.91 21.04 -6.03
CA LYS A 317 26.53 21.62 -4.84
C LYS A 317 26.63 20.53 -3.78
N PRO A 318 27.81 20.01 -3.48
CA PRO A 318 27.96 18.94 -2.49
C PRO A 318 27.29 19.36 -1.19
N ASN A 319 26.46 18.46 -0.63
CA ASN A 319 25.81 18.66 0.67
C ASN A 319 24.83 19.82 0.77
N THR A 320 24.34 20.36 -0.34
CA THR A 320 23.27 21.39 -0.31
C THR A 320 21.92 20.72 -0.58
N PHE A 321 21.09 20.60 0.46
CA PHE A 321 19.75 20.05 0.37
C PHE A 321 18.73 21.13 0.66
N VAL A 322 17.81 21.34 -0.27
CA VAL A 322 16.76 22.37 -0.19
C VAL A 322 15.42 21.70 -0.52
N GLY A 323 14.45 21.90 0.35
CA GLY A 323 13.09 21.40 0.17
C GLY A 323 12.17 22.45 -0.41
N HIS A 324 11.09 22.00 -1.02
CA HIS A 324 9.97 22.80 -1.48
C HIS A 324 8.88 22.86 -0.39
N VAL A 325 8.29 24.03 -0.19
CA VAL A 325 7.14 24.18 0.71
C VAL A 325 5.92 23.52 0.06
N ALA A 326 5.43 22.43 0.65
CA ALA A 326 4.25 21.74 0.17
C ALA A 326 3.05 22.70 0.11
N GLY A 327 2.26 22.65 -0.98
CA GLY A 327 1.15 23.57 -1.21
C GLY A 327 1.54 24.98 -1.64
N SER A 328 2.80 25.22 -1.98
CA SER A 328 3.25 26.50 -2.54
C SER A 328 2.93 26.58 -4.03
N ASP A 329 2.58 27.77 -4.52
CA ASP A 329 2.35 28.06 -5.94
C ASP A 329 3.64 28.17 -6.75
N GLN A 330 4.79 28.20 -6.09
CA GLN A 330 6.05 28.50 -6.75
C GLN A 330 6.60 27.26 -7.44
N PHE A 331 6.80 27.37 -8.75
CA PHE A 331 7.54 26.37 -9.49
C PHE A 331 9.01 26.38 -9.11
N GLN A 332 9.56 25.20 -8.91
CA GLN A 332 10.96 24.99 -8.59
C GLN A 332 11.64 24.15 -9.70
N THR A 333 12.94 24.37 -9.86
CA THR A 333 13.79 23.59 -10.78
C THR A 333 14.78 22.75 -9.98
N ASP A 334 15.38 21.75 -10.60
CA ASP A 334 16.43 20.92 -9.99
C ASP A 334 17.65 21.75 -9.51
N SER A 335 17.77 22.98 -9.99
CA SER A 335 18.79 23.92 -9.55
C SER A 335 18.43 24.65 -8.26
N THR A 336 17.18 24.56 -7.80
CA THR A 336 16.68 25.28 -6.64
C THR A 336 16.19 24.38 -5.53
N VAL A 337 15.77 23.15 -5.85
CA VAL A 337 15.32 22.15 -4.87
C VAL A 337 15.95 20.78 -5.10
N SER A 338 16.02 20.01 -4.03
CA SER A 338 16.43 18.61 -4.06
C SER A 338 15.31 17.72 -4.60
N THR A 339 15.67 16.66 -5.32
CA THR A 339 14.76 15.63 -5.81
C THR A 339 14.89 14.36 -4.98
N ILE A 340 13.99 13.41 -5.18
CA ILE A 340 14.05 12.09 -4.53
C ILE A 340 15.32 11.37 -4.97
N GLY A 341 16.03 10.78 -4.02
CA GLY A 341 17.32 10.11 -4.28
C GLY A 341 17.17 8.80 -5.10
N PRO A 342 18.23 8.42 -5.83
CA PRO A 342 18.19 7.28 -6.75
C PRO A 342 17.92 5.94 -6.06
N TYR A 343 18.18 5.81 -4.76
CA TYR A 343 17.79 4.61 -4.01
C TYR A 343 16.29 4.30 -4.13
N PHE A 344 15.45 5.34 -4.25
CA PHE A 344 14.01 5.22 -4.34
C PHE A 344 13.44 5.49 -5.73
N SER A 345 14.20 6.18 -6.59
CA SER A 345 13.74 6.68 -7.89
C SER A 345 14.40 6.06 -9.11
N ASN A 346 15.39 5.19 -8.98
CA ASN A 346 15.93 4.46 -10.12
C ASN A 346 14.89 3.53 -10.74
N GLU A 347 14.96 3.25 -12.03
CA GLU A 347 14.02 2.39 -12.74
C GLU A 347 13.97 0.95 -12.19
N ASN A 348 15.04 0.47 -11.57
CA ASN A 348 15.14 -0.84 -10.91
C ASN A 348 15.17 -0.74 -9.37
N ALA A 349 14.81 0.42 -8.81
CA ALA A 349 14.76 0.59 -7.36
C ALA A 349 13.82 -0.43 -6.71
N THR A 350 14.29 -1.07 -5.66
CA THR A 350 13.52 -2.05 -4.91
C THR A 350 12.42 -1.38 -4.09
N LEU A 351 11.22 -1.95 -4.13
CA LEU A 351 10.12 -1.54 -3.27
C LEU A 351 10.07 -2.41 -2.02
N ASN A 352 10.37 -1.84 -0.88
CA ASN A 352 10.15 -2.49 0.40
C ASN A 352 8.71 -2.29 0.89
N ILE A 353 7.94 -3.37 1.03
CA ILE A 353 6.52 -3.31 1.42
C ILE A 353 6.29 -3.64 2.90
N ALA A 354 7.16 -4.42 3.51
CA ALA A 354 7.19 -4.67 4.94
C ALA A 354 8.63 -4.95 5.37
N SER A 355 9.07 -4.39 6.48
CA SER A 355 10.46 -4.48 6.92
C SER A 355 10.61 -4.89 8.39
N PHE A 356 11.74 -5.49 8.69
CA PHE A 356 12.17 -5.76 10.06
C PHE A 356 12.26 -4.47 10.89
N SER A 357 12.69 -3.37 10.27
CA SER A 357 12.68 -2.06 10.92
C SER A 357 11.26 -1.62 11.33
N ASP A 358 10.26 -1.73 10.44
CA ASP A 358 8.87 -1.39 10.77
C ASP A 358 8.32 -2.28 11.88
N GLN A 359 8.66 -3.60 11.86
CA GLN A 359 8.34 -4.51 12.95
C GLN A 359 8.95 -4.07 14.27
N LYS A 360 10.21 -3.64 14.29
CA LYS A 360 10.88 -3.18 15.50
C LYS A 360 10.31 -1.87 16.04
N PHE A 361 9.89 -0.94 15.18
CA PHE A 361 9.12 0.23 15.62
C PHE A 361 7.75 -0.16 16.19
N THR A 362 7.09 -1.15 15.59
CA THR A 362 5.84 -1.72 16.10
C THR A 362 6.05 -2.34 17.49
N GLU A 363 7.14 -3.06 17.69
CA GLU A 363 7.56 -3.60 19.00
C GLU A 363 7.82 -2.49 20.02
N ALA A 364 8.57 -1.45 19.62
CA ALA A 364 8.89 -0.33 20.51
C ALA A 364 7.61 0.37 21.00
N GLU A 365 6.68 0.66 20.11
CA GLU A 365 5.42 1.30 20.48
C GLU A 365 4.54 0.37 21.34
N ALA A 366 4.44 -0.91 20.98
CA ALA A 366 3.69 -1.87 21.78
C ALA A 366 4.26 -2.02 23.20
N ARG A 367 5.59 -2.06 23.34
CA ARG A 367 6.24 -2.08 24.66
C ARG A 367 6.05 -0.77 25.43
N LEU A 368 6.08 0.37 24.75
CA LEU A 368 5.77 1.65 25.37
C LEU A 368 4.38 1.63 26.00
N ILE A 369 3.39 1.09 25.31
CA ILE A 369 2.00 0.99 25.77
C ILE A 369 1.86 -0.04 26.91
N ALA A 370 2.43 -1.22 26.73
CA ALA A 370 2.22 -2.34 27.65
C ALA A 370 3.09 -2.27 28.91
N THR A 371 4.32 -1.74 28.82
CA THR A 371 5.35 -1.88 29.86
C THR A 371 5.98 -0.53 30.22
N GLY A 372 5.99 0.45 29.28
CA GLY A 372 6.57 1.77 29.50
C GLY A 372 7.85 2.05 28.69
N ALA A 373 8.32 3.29 28.81
CA ALA A 373 9.35 3.85 27.95
C ALA A 373 10.72 3.13 28.04
N ALA A 374 11.11 2.69 29.21
CA ALA A 374 12.37 1.96 29.39
C ALA A 374 12.41 0.65 28.58
N ALA A 375 11.29 -0.09 28.54
CA ALA A 375 11.18 -1.34 27.78
C ALA A 375 11.13 -1.11 26.27
N ALA A 376 10.71 0.07 25.83
CA ALA A 376 10.62 0.46 24.42
C ALA A 376 11.96 0.90 23.81
N ASP A 377 12.97 1.29 24.63
CA ASP A 377 14.20 1.94 24.15
C ASP A 377 15.06 1.00 23.28
N VAL A 378 15.20 -0.25 23.66
CA VAL A 378 16.00 -1.23 22.89
C VAL A 378 15.39 -1.49 21.52
N PRO A 379 14.12 -1.91 21.37
CA PRO A 379 13.56 -2.15 20.04
C PRO A 379 13.48 -0.86 19.18
N TYR A 380 13.33 0.32 19.79
CA TYR A 380 13.43 1.60 19.09
C TYR A 380 14.81 1.81 18.43
N ARG A 381 15.90 1.58 19.17
CA ARG A 381 17.26 1.69 18.65
C ARG A 381 17.56 0.62 17.61
N ASP A 382 17.07 -0.60 17.83
CA ASP A 382 17.19 -1.71 16.87
C ASP A 382 16.48 -1.38 15.56
N ALA A 383 15.30 -0.72 15.61
CA ALA A 383 14.56 -0.29 14.42
C ALA A 383 15.36 0.72 13.60
N ILE A 384 15.95 1.73 14.24
CA ILE A 384 16.81 2.72 13.58
C ILE A 384 18.01 2.03 12.92
N ARG A 385 18.68 1.15 13.66
CA ARG A 385 19.85 0.39 13.17
C ARG A 385 19.48 -0.47 11.96
N ALA A 386 18.40 -1.23 12.05
CA ALA A 386 17.94 -2.10 10.97
C ALA A 386 17.66 -1.30 9.70
N HIS A 387 16.94 -0.17 9.82
CA HIS A 387 16.62 0.68 8.69
C HIS A 387 17.88 1.29 8.04
N MET A 388 18.75 1.91 8.84
CA MET A 388 19.97 2.53 8.32
C MET A 388 20.93 1.52 7.69
N THR A 389 21.03 0.32 8.27
CA THR A 389 21.80 -0.79 7.70
C THR A 389 21.25 -1.20 6.33
N LYS A 390 19.92 -1.31 6.19
CA LYS A 390 19.27 -1.61 4.91
C LYS A 390 19.58 -0.56 3.85
N LEU A 391 19.64 0.70 4.24
CA LEU A 391 19.98 1.82 3.33
C LEU A 391 21.48 1.90 3.00
N GLY A 392 22.33 1.06 3.59
CA GLY A 392 23.77 1.08 3.36
C GLY A 392 24.52 2.19 4.11
N VAL A 393 23.92 2.79 5.14
CA VAL A 393 24.60 3.76 5.99
C VAL A 393 25.77 3.08 6.72
N ALA A 394 26.93 3.74 6.74
CA ALA A 394 28.12 3.19 7.41
C ALA A 394 27.88 2.96 8.92
N THR A 395 28.34 1.83 9.45
CA THR A 395 28.13 1.45 10.85
C THR A 395 28.55 2.51 11.87
N ALA A 396 29.66 3.21 11.59
CA ALA A 396 30.11 4.32 12.45
C ALA A 396 29.10 5.47 12.50
N ALA A 397 28.52 5.85 11.36
CA ALA A 397 27.51 6.90 11.28
C ALA A 397 26.20 6.46 11.98
N ILE A 398 25.80 5.19 11.83
CA ILE A 398 24.65 4.62 12.54
C ILE A 398 24.87 4.73 14.05
N ASN A 399 26.02 4.31 14.53
CA ASN A 399 26.33 4.34 15.97
C ASN A 399 26.35 5.77 16.52
N THR A 400 26.94 6.71 15.78
CA THR A 400 26.95 8.14 16.15
C THR A 400 25.54 8.70 16.22
N TYR A 401 24.70 8.41 15.21
CA TYR A 401 23.32 8.87 15.18
C TYR A 401 22.49 8.32 16.34
N ILE A 402 22.58 7.01 16.60
CA ILE A 402 21.87 6.36 17.70
C ILE A 402 22.34 6.88 19.06
N ALA A 403 23.64 7.09 19.24
CA ALA A 403 24.19 7.63 20.48
C ALA A 403 23.71 9.06 20.77
N ALA A 404 23.45 9.84 19.72
CA ALA A 404 22.89 11.19 19.83
C ALA A 404 21.38 11.21 20.15
N ARG A 405 20.68 10.08 20.09
CA ARG A 405 19.25 9.99 20.48
C ARG A 405 19.16 9.81 22.00
N PRO A 406 18.34 10.64 22.65
CA PRO A 406 18.11 10.45 24.09
C PRO A 406 17.41 9.11 24.35
N SER A 407 17.56 8.59 25.56
CA SER A 407 16.79 7.40 25.96
C SER A 407 15.30 7.75 26.05
N LEU A 408 14.46 6.83 25.57
CA LEU A 408 13.01 6.99 25.68
C LEU A 408 12.54 7.14 27.13
N ALA A 409 13.30 6.61 28.09
CA ALA A 409 12.96 6.70 29.51
C ALA A 409 13.03 8.12 30.09
N VAL A 410 13.76 9.05 29.43
CA VAL A 410 13.99 10.42 29.95
C VAL A 410 13.38 11.51 29.08
N VAL A 411 12.89 11.19 27.88
CA VAL A 411 12.26 12.19 27.00
C VAL A 411 10.82 12.48 27.46
N ALA A 412 10.39 13.71 27.26
CA ALA A 412 9.04 14.14 27.64
C ALA A 412 7.93 13.39 26.88
N ASN A 413 8.19 12.99 25.63
CA ASN A 413 7.22 12.26 24.79
C ASN A 413 7.91 11.13 24.02
N PRO A 414 8.04 9.92 24.63
CA PRO A 414 8.64 8.79 23.98
C PRO A 414 7.90 8.29 22.74
N LEU A 415 6.56 8.42 22.69
CA LEU A 415 5.79 8.07 21.51
C LEU A 415 6.17 8.95 20.32
N LYS A 416 6.33 10.25 20.52
CA LYS A 416 6.77 11.18 19.47
C LYS A 416 8.12 10.75 18.89
N GLU A 417 9.09 10.38 19.74
CA GLU A 417 10.41 9.96 19.26
C GLU A 417 10.31 8.69 18.40
N ILE A 418 9.54 7.69 18.84
CA ILE A 418 9.31 6.46 18.08
C ILE A 418 8.68 6.77 16.71
N ILE A 419 7.62 7.58 16.69
CA ILE A 419 6.88 7.85 15.46
C ILE A 419 7.67 8.73 14.49
N VAL A 420 8.47 9.69 14.96
CA VAL A 420 9.33 10.50 14.10
C VAL A 420 10.39 9.65 13.38
N GLU A 421 11.01 8.69 14.07
CA GLU A 421 11.95 7.78 13.42
C GLU A 421 11.25 6.79 12.50
N LYS A 422 10.08 6.28 12.89
CA LYS A 422 9.24 5.41 12.06
C LYS A 422 8.74 6.12 10.80
N TYR A 423 8.41 7.41 10.91
CA TYR A 423 8.05 8.27 9.78
C TYR A 423 9.18 8.35 8.74
N ALA A 424 10.42 8.56 9.19
CA ALA A 424 11.57 8.54 8.30
C ALA A 424 11.79 7.15 7.67
N ALA A 425 11.64 6.07 8.45
CA ALA A 425 11.86 4.71 7.97
C ALA A 425 10.80 4.25 6.94
N ASN A 426 9.60 4.82 6.97
CA ASN A 426 8.53 4.50 6.05
C ASN A 426 8.37 5.55 4.93
N PHE A 427 9.49 6.07 4.41
CA PHE A 427 9.51 7.04 3.33
C PHE A 427 8.76 6.53 2.09
N LEU A 428 7.91 7.37 1.50
CA LEU A 428 7.05 7.10 0.34
C LEU A 428 6.00 5.99 0.54
N LYS A 429 5.63 5.69 1.78
CA LYS A 429 4.57 4.73 2.12
C LYS A 429 3.35 5.43 2.71
N THR A 430 2.24 4.71 2.80
CA THR A 430 1.00 5.19 3.45
C THR A 430 1.11 5.16 4.99
N GLU A 431 1.98 4.32 5.56
CA GLU A 431 2.10 4.13 7.01
C GLU A 431 2.38 5.41 7.81
N PRO A 432 3.19 6.38 7.34
CA PRO A 432 3.34 7.67 8.02
C PRO A 432 2.02 8.42 8.25
N TRP A 433 1.12 8.39 7.28
CA TRP A 433 -0.20 8.97 7.42
C TRP A 433 -1.10 8.17 8.35
N ASN A 434 -1.02 6.83 8.32
CA ASN A 434 -1.71 5.96 9.27
C ASN A 434 -1.25 6.25 10.71
N ASP A 435 0.06 6.38 10.93
CA ASP A 435 0.63 6.67 12.22
C ASP A 435 0.22 8.07 12.71
N TRP A 436 0.25 9.08 11.83
CA TRP A 436 -0.21 10.42 12.15
C TRP A 436 -1.70 10.42 12.57
N ARG A 437 -2.58 9.74 11.83
CA ARG A 437 -4.01 9.72 12.14
C ARG A 437 -4.34 9.16 13.53
N ARG A 438 -3.57 8.20 14.03
CA ARG A 438 -3.79 7.57 15.34
C ARG A 438 -3.00 8.21 16.48
N THR A 439 -1.89 8.89 16.21
CA THR A 439 -0.99 9.42 17.25
C THR A 439 -0.86 10.93 17.25
N GLY A 440 -1.16 11.61 16.14
CA GLY A 440 -0.90 13.04 15.92
C GLY A 440 0.57 13.35 15.61
N PHE A 441 1.44 12.35 15.44
CA PHE A 441 2.87 12.53 15.16
C PHE A 441 3.27 11.98 13.79
N PRO A 442 4.32 12.58 13.17
CA PRO A 442 4.96 13.85 13.56
C PRO A 442 3.98 15.01 13.44
N VAL A 443 4.27 16.14 14.10
CA VAL A 443 3.44 17.35 13.97
C VAL A 443 3.71 18.00 12.61
N VAL A 444 2.85 17.68 11.65
CA VAL A 444 2.94 18.19 10.27
C VAL A 444 2.14 19.48 10.16
N PRO A 445 2.72 20.61 9.71
CA PRO A 445 1.99 21.84 9.51
C PRO A 445 0.98 21.71 8.36
N LEU A 446 -0.12 22.47 8.43
CA LEU A 446 -1.01 22.58 7.30
C LEU A 446 -0.32 23.30 6.14
N VAL A 447 -0.63 22.87 4.93
CA VAL A 447 -0.13 23.56 3.73
C VAL A 447 -0.80 24.93 3.58
N PRO A 448 -0.12 25.93 2.95
CA PRO A 448 -0.64 27.32 2.86
C PRO A 448 -2.03 27.43 2.21
N GLN A 449 -2.35 26.55 1.25
CA GLN A 449 -3.60 26.57 0.50
C GLN A 449 -4.54 25.41 0.86
N ALA A 450 -4.45 24.93 2.11
CA ALA A 450 -5.31 23.85 2.58
C ALA A 450 -6.79 24.22 2.46
N VAL A 451 -7.56 23.38 1.75
CA VAL A 451 -9.02 23.57 1.59
C VAL A 451 -9.83 23.03 2.78
N ILE A 452 -9.19 22.25 3.66
CA ILE A 452 -9.74 21.82 4.95
C ILE A 452 -8.74 22.14 6.06
N ASN A 453 -9.22 22.36 7.27
CA ASN A 453 -8.45 22.84 8.43
C ASN A 453 -7.76 21.73 9.22
N THR A 454 -7.57 20.57 8.63
CA THR A 454 -6.83 19.43 9.19
C THR A 454 -6.21 18.64 8.05
N LEU A 455 -5.17 17.85 8.32
CA LEU A 455 -4.75 16.84 7.37
C LEU A 455 -5.92 15.86 7.17
N PRO A 456 -6.09 15.30 5.95
CA PRO A 456 -7.14 14.34 5.69
C PRO A 456 -7.12 13.16 6.66
N GLN A 457 -8.28 12.82 7.23
CA GLN A 457 -8.47 11.70 8.14
C GLN A 457 -8.87 10.42 7.40
N ARG A 458 -9.32 10.56 6.17
CA ARG A 458 -9.75 9.47 5.28
C ARG A 458 -9.77 9.94 3.84
N ILE A 459 -9.88 9.00 2.92
CA ILE A 459 -10.11 9.30 1.51
C ILE A 459 -11.61 9.54 1.28
N ARG A 460 -11.90 10.43 0.35
CA ARG A 460 -13.25 10.79 -0.07
C ARG A 460 -14.02 9.58 -0.62
N ALA A 461 -15.35 9.59 -0.49
CA ALA A 461 -16.22 8.60 -1.09
C ALA A 461 -16.03 8.52 -2.61
N PRO A 462 -15.83 7.33 -3.20
CA PRO A 462 -15.65 7.19 -4.64
C PRO A 462 -16.97 7.35 -5.40
N ASN A 463 -16.97 8.13 -6.48
CA ASN A 463 -18.17 8.36 -7.30
C ASN A 463 -18.69 7.07 -7.96
N SER A 464 -17.81 6.16 -8.33
CA SER A 464 -18.19 4.85 -8.89
C SER A 464 -19.06 4.06 -7.93
N GLU A 465 -18.69 4.01 -6.66
CA GLU A 465 -19.45 3.32 -5.60
C GLU A 465 -20.75 4.05 -5.27
N LEU A 466 -20.72 5.38 -5.17
CA LEU A 466 -21.93 6.17 -4.92
C LEU A 466 -22.96 5.99 -6.04
N SER A 467 -22.52 5.78 -7.27
CA SER A 467 -23.40 5.54 -8.42
C SER A 467 -23.92 4.10 -8.48
N ALA A 468 -23.11 3.12 -8.10
CA ALA A 468 -23.45 1.70 -8.22
C ALA A 468 -24.12 1.13 -6.96
N ASN A 469 -23.76 1.64 -5.77
CA ASN A 469 -24.16 1.10 -4.45
C ASN A 469 -24.53 2.22 -3.45
N GLY A 470 -25.00 3.36 -3.95
CA GLY A 470 -25.22 4.58 -3.17
C GLY A 470 -26.21 4.43 -2.02
N VAL A 471 -27.22 3.55 -2.17
CA VAL A 471 -28.19 3.26 -1.10
C VAL A 471 -27.52 2.64 0.12
N GLN A 472 -26.65 1.65 -0.09
CA GLN A 472 -25.93 0.98 1.01
C GLN A 472 -24.82 1.89 1.58
N ALA A 473 -24.14 2.66 0.74
CA ALA A 473 -23.18 3.66 1.20
C ALA A 473 -23.85 4.70 2.12
N ALA A 474 -24.99 5.25 1.73
CA ALA A 474 -25.77 6.19 2.54
C ALA A 474 -26.25 5.56 3.84
N ALA A 475 -26.78 4.31 3.80
CA ALA A 475 -27.23 3.59 4.98
C ALA A 475 -26.12 3.31 6.00
N SER A 476 -24.86 3.20 5.55
CA SER A 476 -23.70 3.04 6.43
C SER A 476 -23.24 4.35 7.11
N GLY A 477 -23.82 5.48 6.75
CA GLY A 477 -23.37 6.80 7.19
C GLY A 477 -22.01 7.20 6.60
N PHE A 478 -21.65 6.67 5.43
CA PHE A 478 -20.38 6.97 4.75
C PHE A 478 -20.27 8.48 4.48
N PRO A 479 -19.27 9.20 5.03
CA PRO A 479 -19.21 10.64 4.92
C PRO A 479 -18.89 11.08 3.50
N LEU A 480 -19.65 12.05 3.00
CA LEU A 480 -19.56 12.55 1.62
C LEU A 480 -18.82 13.88 1.53
N GLY A 481 -18.36 14.19 0.33
CA GLY A 481 -17.77 15.46 -0.01
C GLY A 481 -16.42 15.72 0.67
N GLN A 482 -15.93 16.94 0.53
CA GLN A 482 -14.66 17.39 1.07
C GLN A 482 -14.66 17.37 2.61
N GLU A 483 -15.77 17.76 3.24
CA GLU A 483 -15.95 17.72 4.69
C GLU A 483 -15.88 16.28 5.25
N GLY A 484 -16.29 15.29 4.46
CA GLY A 484 -16.17 13.88 4.82
C GLY A 484 -14.73 13.45 5.08
N MET A 485 -13.76 14.09 4.46
CA MET A 485 -12.34 13.80 4.67
C MET A 485 -11.83 14.19 6.07
N LYS A 486 -12.57 15.00 6.82
CA LYS A 486 -12.22 15.38 8.20
C LYS A 486 -12.72 14.36 9.24
N VAL A 487 -13.58 13.42 8.83
CA VAL A 487 -14.17 12.44 9.74
C VAL A 487 -13.14 11.36 10.08
N ARG A 488 -12.81 11.23 11.36
CA ARG A 488 -11.86 10.22 11.85
C ARG A 488 -12.41 8.82 11.67
N LEU A 489 -11.53 7.91 11.33
CA LEU A 489 -11.83 6.49 11.25
C LEU A 489 -11.85 5.86 12.66
N TRP A 490 -12.66 4.79 12.85
CA TRP A 490 -12.79 4.10 14.13
C TRP A 490 -11.45 3.66 14.72
N TRP A 491 -10.60 3.01 13.92
CA TRP A 491 -9.29 2.54 14.38
C TRP A 491 -8.34 3.70 14.77
N ALA A 492 -8.63 4.91 14.34
CA ALA A 492 -7.89 6.13 14.70
C ALA A 492 -8.60 6.94 15.81
N GLY A 493 -9.55 6.36 16.52
CA GLY A 493 -10.28 6.98 17.61
C GLY A 493 -11.55 7.73 17.21
N GLY A 494 -12.04 7.52 15.97
CA GLY A 494 -13.38 7.94 15.54
C GLY A 494 -14.47 6.93 15.89
N ASP A 495 -15.70 7.21 15.47
CA ASP A 495 -16.84 6.31 15.70
C ASP A 495 -16.77 5.05 14.81
N ASN A 496 -17.24 3.94 15.35
CA ASN A 496 -17.36 2.67 14.62
C ASN A 496 -18.72 2.61 13.91
N LYS A 497 -18.83 3.37 12.84
CA LYS A 497 -20.02 3.38 11.99
C LYS A 497 -19.76 2.68 10.68
#